data_d4d17a5af871609278776248604b5a0e
#
_entry.id   d4d17a5af871609278776248604b5a0e
#
_cell.length_a   1.000
_cell.length_b   1.000
_cell.length_c   1.000
_cell.angle_alpha   90.00
_cell.angle_beta   90.00
_cell.angle_gamma   90.00
#
_symmetry.space_group_name_H-M   'P 1'
#
loop_
_entity.id
_entity.type
_entity.pdbx_description
1 polymer ?
#
loop_
_entity_poly.entity_id
_entity_poly.type
_entity_poly.pdbx_seq_one_letter_code
_entity_poly.pdbx_strand_id
1 'polypeptide(L)'
;MVPPEMRKQPHVSFTQIDQYLRCPLKYKFTYVDRLQPEFVPAALAFGSGIHGAAAFLFRGTADGAPPSLADVQGFFEAYWQLETGNRPIRFGEKDTKESLLDLAGRMLAVLHRSQEPGIEIVGVEQPFDVPLIDLDTGEVLDRALVGTLDLIERDAEGRIVVVDLKTSARKYTDLQADASLQLSVYSYATAMNGLADQEDLRLRFDVLTKTKQPELCRYWTQRDRAANLRLFRLAAEVLHAIEAGVFHPNPGGNARAARFGAGAGRGGDARVRS
;
A
#
# COMPACT_ATOMS: atom_id res chain seq x y z
N MET A 1 -3.99 -3.87 -5.41
CA MET A 1 -2.90 -3.83 -6.46
C MET A 1 -3.47 -3.23 -7.73
N VAL A 2 -2.80 -2.25 -8.37
CA VAL A 2 -3.29 -1.60 -9.60
C VAL A 2 -3.55 -2.66 -10.69
N PRO A 3 -4.74 -2.71 -11.29
CA PRO A 3 -5.09 -3.65 -12.35
C PRO A 3 -4.15 -3.57 -13.57
N PRO A 4 -3.92 -4.69 -14.29
CA PRO A 4 -3.02 -4.71 -15.44
C PRO A 4 -3.37 -3.74 -16.56
N GLU A 5 -4.66 -3.49 -16.80
CA GLU A 5 -5.17 -2.56 -17.81
C GLU A 5 -4.71 -1.12 -17.54
N MET A 6 -4.78 -0.68 -16.29
CA MET A 6 -4.38 0.67 -15.88
C MET A 6 -2.87 0.90 -15.95
N ARG A 7 -2.08 -0.17 -16.05
CA ARG A 7 -0.61 -0.07 -16.19
C ARG A 7 -0.13 0.14 -17.63
N LYS A 8 -1.02 0.05 -18.60
CA LYS A 8 -0.67 0.20 -20.02
C LYS A 8 -0.47 1.66 -20.42
N GLN A 9 -1.07 2.59 -19.69
CA GLN A 9 -0.94 4.04 -19.94
C GLN A 9 0.12 4.67 -19.03
N PRO A 10 0.71 5.82 -19.40
CA PRO A 10 1.55 6.58 -18.50
C PRO A 10 0.80 6.89 -17.19
N HIS A 11 1.32 6.41 -16.09
CA HIS A 11 0.65 6.55 -14.79
C HIS A 11 1.65 6.77 -13.66
N VAL A 12 1.15 7.26 -12.56
CA VAL A 12 1.84 7.31 -11.27
C VAL A 12 0.92 6.77 -10.18
N SER A 13 1.49 6.12 -9.17
CA SER A 13 0.75 5.63 -8.00
C SER A 13 1.36 6.17 -6.71
N PHE A 14 0.59 6.13 -5.62
CA PHE A 14 1.13 6.44 -4.30
C PHE A 14 2.44 5.67 -4.02
N THR A 15 2.47 4.36 -4.30
CA THR A 15 3.65 3.52 -4.06
C THR A 15 4.87 3.99 -4.86
N GLN A 16 4.67 4.47 -6.09
CA GLN A 16 5.75 5.02 -6.92
C GLN A 16 6.27 6.34 -6.34
N ILE A 17 5.39 7.25 -5.97
CA ILE A 17 5.76 8.54 -5.36
C ILE A 17 6.48 8.30 -4.03
N ASP A 18 5.91 7.49 -3.14
CA ASP A 18 6.49 7.16 -1.83
C ASP A 18 7.87 6.49 -1.96
N GLN A 19 8.03 5.57 -2.91
CA GLN A 19 9.31 4.93 -3.15
C GLN A 19 10.35 5.91 -3.67
N TYR A 20 9.97 6.83 -4.57
CA TYR A 20 10.88 7.88 -5.05
C TYR A 20 11.30 8.80 -3.91
N LEU A 21 10.37 9.28 -3.10
CA LEU A 21 10.65 10.13 -1.94
C LEU A 21 11.56 9.46 -0.91
N ARG A 22 11.39 8.16 -0.70
CA ARG A 22 12.24 7.39 0.23
C ARG A 22 13.63 7.14 -0.34
N CYS A 23 13.75 6.80 -1.61
CA CYS A 23 15.02 6.53 -2.27
C CYS A 23 14.87 6.53 -3.79
N PRO A 24 15.23 7.64 -4.47
CA PRO A 24 15.20 7.73 -5.94
C PRO A 24 15.93 6.59 -6.65
N LEU A 25 17.09 6.17 -6.14
CA LEU A 25 17.83 5.05 -6.72
C LEU A 25 17.07 3.73 -6.64
N LYS A 26 16.36 3.47 -5.53
CA LYS A 26 15.51 2.28 -5.41
C LYS A 26 14.33 2.34 -6.38
N TYR A 27 13.74 3.52 -6.55
CA TYR A 27 12.70 3.75 -7.57
C TYR A 27 13.23 3.39 -8.96
N LYS A 28 14.43 3.88 -9.32
CA LYS A 28 15.07 3.56 -10.61
C LYS A 28 15.18 2.06 -10.82
N PHE A 29 15.77 1.33 -9.88
CA PHE A 29 15.91 -0.12 -10.00
C PHE A 29 14.58 -0.84 -10.17
N THR A 30 13.55 -0.40 -9.45
CA THR A 30 12.24 -1.06 -9.48
C THR A 30 11.43 -0.72 -10.73
N TYR A 31 11.34 0.56 -11.12
CA TYR A 31 10.38 1.03 -12.13
C TYR A 31 11.01 1.39 -13.46
N VAL A 32 12.27 1.84 -13.48
CA VAL A 32 12.99 2.19 -14.72
C VAL A 32 13.75 0.97 -15.23
N ASP A 33 14.64 0.41 -14.43
CA ASP A 33 15.48 -0.74 -14.80
C ASP A 33 14.72 -2.07 -14.70
N ARG A 34 13.59 -2.11 -13.97
CA ARG A 34 12.70 -3.27 -13.77
C ARG A 34 13.43 -4.51 -13.26
N LEU A 35 14.38 -4.30 -12.35
CA LEU A 35 15.13 -5.40 -11.75
C LEU A 35 14.19 -6.27 -10.91
N GLN A 36 14.28 -7.59 -11.12
CA GLN A 36 13.51 -8.53 -10.34
C GLN A 36 14.22 -8.82 -9.01
N PRO A 37 13.52 -8.74 -7.86
CA PRO A 37 14.10 -9.11 -6.58
C PRO A 37 14.37 -10.63 -6.53
N GLU A 38 15.51 -11.03 -5.96
CA GLU A 38 15.91 -12.43 -5.81
C GLU A 38 15.01 -13.20 -4.82
N PHE A 39 14.35 -12.48 -3.92
CA PHE A 39 13.48 -13.05 -2.89
C PHE A 39 12.34 -12.10 -2.54
N VAL A 40 11.29 -12.63 -1.96
CA VAL A 40 10.20 -11.85 -1.36
C VAL A 40 10.43 -11.77 0.15
N PRO A 41 10.48 -10.57 0.76
CA PRO A 41 10.50 -10.46 2.21
C PRO A 41 9.24 -11.08 2.82
N ALA A 42 9.39 -11.94 3.83
CA ALA A 42 8.24 -12.56 4.51
C ALA A 42 7.24 -11.53 5.06
N ALA A 43 7.73 -10.38 5.53
CA ALA A 43 6.89 -9.27 5.98
C ALA A 43 5.99 -8.69 4.89
N LEU A 44 6.44 -8.69 3.62
CA LEU A 44 5.65 -8.24 2.48
C LEU A 44 4.57 -9.26 2.13
N ALA A 45 4.95 -10.54 1.97
CA ALA A 45 3.99 -11.62 1.72
C ALA A 45 2.93 -11.71 2.84
N PHE A 46 3.36 -11.55 4.09
CA PHE A 46 2.47 -11.51 5.25
C PHE A 46 1.46 -10.35 5.16
N GLY A 47 1.93 -9.13 4.89
CA GLY A 47 1.05 -7.97 4.74
C GLY A 47 0.03 -8.18 3.63
N SER A 48 0.47 -8.59 2.44
CA SER A 48 -0.41 -8.88 1.31
C SER A 48 -1.43 -9.99 1.62
N GLY A 49 -1.04 -11.03 2.35
CA GLY A 49 -1.95 -12.09 2.79
C GLY A 49 -3.03 -11.59 3.75
N ILE A 50 -2.68 -10.73 4.72
CA ILE A 50 -3.67 -10.09 5.62
C ILE A 50 -4.64 -9.22 4.83
N HIS A 51 -4.16 -8.39 3.88
CA HIS A 51 -5.03 -7.59 3.03
C HIS A 51 -5.96 -8.47 2.18
N GLY A 52 -5.45 -9.54 1.57
CA GLY A 52 -6.27 -10.48 0.80
C GLY A 52 -7.36 -11.15 1.64
N ALA A 53 -7.02 -11.61 2.86
CA ALA A 53 -7.97 -12.22 3.77
C ALA A 53 -9.01 -11.21 4.29
N ALA A 54 -8.61 -9.97 4.53
CA ALA A 54 -9.52 -8.88 4.88
C ALA A 54 -10.49 -8.56 3.73
N ALA A 55 -9.98 -8.47 2.51
CA ALA A 55 -10.81 -8.24 1.33
C ALA A 55 -11.81 -9.39 1.11
N PHE A 56 -11.42 -10.65 1.37
CA PHE A 56 -12.32 -11.79 1.34
C PHE A 56 -13.44 -11.65 2.38
N LEU A 57 -13.11 -11.29 3.62
CA LEU A 57 -14.09 -11.04 4.68
C LEU A 57 -15.06 -9.92 4.29
N PHE A 58 -14.55 -8.77 3.84
CA PHE A 58 -15.36 -7.60 3.51
C PHE A 58 -16.28 -7.84 2.31
N ARG A 59 -15.82 -8.54 1.27
CA ARG A 59 -16.66 -8.90 0.13
C ARG A 59 -17.82 -9.80 0.54
N GLY A 60 -17.53 -10.87 1.29
CA GLY A 60 -18.60 -11.74 1.77
C GLY A 60 -19.58 -11.03 2.68
N THR A 61 -19.13 -10.07 3.49
CA THR A 61 -20.01 -9.23 4.31
C THR A 61 -20.87 -8.31 3.44
N ALA A 62 -20.29 -7.68 2.42
CA ALA A 62 -21.03 -6.83 1.46
C ALA A 62 -22.10 -7.63 0.70
N ASP A 63 -21.81 -8.87 0.36
CA ASP A 63 -22.73 -9.79 -0.35
C ASP A 63 -23.80 -10.40 0.58
N GLY A 64 -23.83 -10.03 1.87
CA GLY A 64 -24.77 -10.56 2.87
C GLY A 64 -24.45 -11.99 3.32
N ALA A 65 -23.27 -12.52 3.00
CA ALA A 65 -22.81 -13.86 3.35
C ALA A 65 -21.43 -13.78 4.06
N PRO A 66 -21.34 -13.20 5.27
CA PRO A 66 -20.06 -12.97 5.94
C PRO A 66 -19.34 -14.31 6.18
N PRO A 67 -18.09 -14.45 5.74
CA PRO A 67 -17.31 -15.66 5.95
C PRO A 67 -17.06 -15.93 7.44
N SER A 68 -16.99 -17.21 7.80
CA SER A 68 -16.57 -17.58 9.15
C SER A 68 -15.11 -17.23 9.39
N LEU A 69 -14.70 -17.11 10.66
CA LEU A 69 -13.29 -16.90 11.00
C LEU A 69 -12.39 -18.00 10.40
N ALA A 70 -12.85 -19.24 10.39
CA ALA A 70 -12.10 -20.37 9.81
C ALA A 70 -11.88 -20.19 8.30
N ASP A 71 -12.89 -19.71 7.57
CA ASP A 71 -12.77 -19.45 6.14
C ASP A 71 -11.76 -18.32 5.85
N VAL A 72 -11.80 -17.24 6.66
CA VAL A 72 -10.87 -16.11 6.52
C VAL A 72 -9.42 -16.55 6.81
N GLN A 73 -9.21 -17.38 7.84
CA GLN A 73 -7.90 -17.94 8.16
C GLN A 73 -7.42 -18.92 7.08
N GLY A 74 -8.31 -19.78 6.58
CA GLY A 74 -8.01 -20.69 5.47
C GLY A 74 -7.64 -19.96 4.18
N PHE A 75 -8.29 -18.83 3.89
CA PHE A 75 -7.92 -17.97 2.77
C PHE A 75 -6.48 -17.44 2.90
N PHE A 76 -6.11 -16.95 4.09
CA PHE A 76 -4.74 -16.49 4.35
C PHE A 76 -3.71 -17.61 4.14
N GLU A 77 -3.98 -18.80 4.65
CA GLU A 77 -3.07 -19.95 4.50
C GLU A 77 -2.88 -20.33 3.04
N ALA A 78 -3.95 -20.40 2.26
CA ALA A 78 -3.90 -20.70 0.83
C ALA A 78 -3.13 -19.61 0.06
N TYR A 79 -3.38 -18.34 0.37
CA TYR A 79 -2.64 -17.21 -0.20
C TYR A 79 -1.14 -17.29 0.13
N TRP A 80 -0.81 -17.57 1.39
CA TRP A 80 0.57 -17.74 1.84
C TRP A 80 1.29 -18.85 1.07
N GLN A 81 0.63 -20.00 0.91
CA GLN A 81 1.19 -21.13 0.15
C GLN A 81 1.46 -20.76 -1.31
N LEU A 82 0.53 -20.04 -1.95
CA LEU A 82 0.67 -19.59 -3.33
C LEU A 82 1.86 -18.62 -3.50
N GLU A 83 1.95 -17.62 -2.65
CA GLU A 83 3.03 -16.60 -2.70
C GLU A 83 4.40 -17.19 -2.40
N THR A 84 4.47 -18.13 -1.45
CA THR A 84 5.73 -18.74 -1.01
C THR A 84 6.17 -19.93 -1.89
N GLY A 85 5.26 -20.52 -2.65
CA GLY A 85 5.55 -21.60 -3.57
C GLY A 85 6.29 -21.17 -4.85
N ASN A 86 6.16 -19.92 -5.24
CA ASN A 86 6.67 -19.44 -6.51
C ASN A 86 8.01 -18.67 -6.42
N ARG A 87 8.42 -18.23 -5.22
CA ARG A 87 9.65 -17.46 -5.01
C ARG A 87 10.28 -17.77 -3.65
N PRO A 88 11.63 -17.68 -3.53
CA PRO A 88 12.28 -17.77 -2.23
C PRO A 88 11.77 -16.70 -1.27
N ILE A 89 11.40 -17.09 -0.07
CA ILE A 89 10.99 -16.18 1.00
C ILE A 89 12.16 -15.93 1.93
N ARG A 90 12.41 -14.64 2.21
CA ARG A 90 13.39 -14.22 3.21
C ARG A 90 12.69 -13.83 4.50
N PHE A 91 12.85 -14.65 5.52
CA PHE A 91 12.35 -14.39 6.87
C PHE A 91 13.22 -13.36 7.62
N GLY A 92 12.62 -12.65 8.56
CA GLY A 92 13.34 -11.87 9.54
C GLY A 92 14.07 -12.78 10.54
N GLU A 93 15.02 -12.22 11.31
CA GLU A 93 15.85 -13.00 12.25
C GLU A 93 15.04 -13.81 13.29
N LYS A 94 13.83 -13.34 13.63
CA LYS A 94 12.97 -13.95 14.66
C LYS A 94 11.70 -14.58 14.08
N ASP A 95 11.52 -14.54 12.77
CA ASP A 95 10.32 -15.00 12.11
C ASP A 95 10.51 -16.43 11.59
N THR A 96 9.54 -17.28 11.80
CA THR A 96 9.38 -18.56 11.13
C THR A 96 8.04 -18.60 10.42
N LYS A 97 7.86 -19.55 9.51
CA LYS A 97 6.57 -19.76 8.85
C LYS A 97 5.45 -19.97 9.88
N GLU A 98 5.69 -20.86 10.84
CA GLU A 98 4.73 -21.22 11.87
C GLU A 98 4.36 -20.02 12.74
N SER A 99 5.35 -19.22 13.15
CA SER A 99 5.12 -18.02 13.96
C SER A 99 4.31 -16.94 13.22
N LEU A 100 4.50 -16.82 11.91
CA LEU A 100 3.74 -15.88 11.09
C LEU A 100 2.32 -16.37 10.83
N LEU A 101 2.11 -17.66 10.59
CA LEU A 101 0.76 -18.23 10.45
C LEU A 101 -0.06 -18.09 11.73
N ASP A 102 0.53 -18.39 12.90
CA ASP A 102 -0.12 -18.20 14.20
C ASP A 102 -0.45 -16.71 14.45
N LEU A 103 0.47 -15.80 14.15
CA LEU A 103 0.23 -14.37 14.26
C LEU A 103 -0.91 -13.92 13.34
N ALA A 104 -0.94 -14.38 12.09
CA ALA A 104 -2.01 -14.07 11.15
C ALA A 104 -3.36 -14.53 11.67
N GLY A 105 -3.44 -15.77 12.20
CA GLY A 105 -4.67 -16.30 12.79
C GLY A 105 -5.22 -15.42 13.91
N ARG A 106 -4.35 -14.92 14.81
CA ARG A 106 -4.74 -14.00 15.88
C ARG A 106 -5.16 -12.62 15.35
N MET A 107 -4.43 -12.06 14.38
CA MET A 107 -4.77 -10.76 13.78
C MET A 107 -6.11 -10.82 13.04
N LEU A 108 -6.35 -11.87 12.27
CA LEU A 108 -7.61 -12.06 11.55
C LEU A 108 -8.79 -12.28 12.51
N ALA A 109 -8.57 -12.96 13.65
CA ALA A 109 -9.57 -13.08 14.69
C ALA A 109 -9.96 -11.72 15.31
N VAL A 110 -8.99 -10.80 15.45
CA VAL A 110 -9.28 -9.43 15.89
C VAL A 110 -10.08 -8.69 14.81
N LEU A 111 -9.66 -8.73 13.56
CA LEU A 111 -10.37 -8.07 12.46
C LEU A 111 -11.80 -8.60 12.30
N HIS A 112 -11.98 -9.91 12.35
CA HIS A 112 -13.29 -10.55 12.22
C HIS A 112 -14.26 -10.12 13.32
N ARG A 113 -13.79 -10.00 14.58
CA ARG A 113 -14.63 -9.55 15.71
C ARG A 113 -14.90 -8.05 15.73
N SER A 114 -14.09 -7.26 15.03
CA SER A 114 -14.22 -5.79 15.02
C SER A 114 -15.16 -5.25 13.94
N GLN A 115 -15.88 -6.14 13.23
CA GLN A 115 -16.91 -5.73 12.29
C GLN A 115 -18.07 -5.07 13.04
N GLU A 116 -18.44 -3.86 12.64
CA GLU A 116 -19.50 -3.09 13.31
C GLU A 116 -20.84 -3.32 12.60
N PRO A 117 -21.90 -3.67 13.36
CA PRO A 117 -23.24 -3.75 12.78
C PRO A 117 -23.69 -2.38 12.25
N GLY A 118 -24.37 -2.35 11.12
CA GLY A 118 -24.93 -1.13 10.54
C GLY A 118 -23.98 -0.30 9.67
N ILE A 119 -22.74 -0.73 9.51
CA ILE A 119 -21.84 -0.17 8.49
C ILE A 119 -22.11 -0.87 7.17
N GLU A 120 -22.41 -0.08 6.14
CA GLU A 120 -22.55 -0.57 4.76
C GLU A 120 -21.18 -0.61 4.08
N ILE A 121 -20.79 -1.75 3.52
CA ILE A 121 -19.60 -1.85 2.68
C ILE A 121 -19.98 -1.47 1.25
N VAL A 122 -19.42 -0.35 0.77
CA VAL A 122 -19.71 0.22 -0.56
C VAL A 122 -18.74 -0.31 -1.61
N GLY A 123 -17.48 -0.59 -1.22
CA GLY A 123 -16.45 -1.10 -2.13
C GLY A 123 -15.29 -1.75 -1.41
N VAL A 124 -14.72 -2.79 -2.03
CA VAL A 124 -13.56 -3.54 -1.51
C VAL A 124 -12.53 -3.69 -2.62
N GLU A 125 -11.28 -3.30 -2.35
CA GLU A 125 -10.20 -3.29 -3.35
C GLU A 125 -10.65 -2.56 -4.64
N GLN A 126 -11.26 -1.37 -4.45
CA GLN A 126 -11.82 -0.59 -5.54
C GLN A 126 -10.71 0.11 -6.31
N PRO A 127 -10.46 -0.23 -7.59
CA PRO A 127 -9.47 0.45 -8.40
C PRO A 127 -9.91 1.85 -8.78
N PHE A 128 -8.94 2.76 -8.94
CA PHE A 128 -9.15 4.09 -9.47
C PHE A 128 -8.09 4.47 -10.49
N ASP A 129 -8.51 5.29 -11.45
CA ASP A 129 -7.67 5.92 -12.47
C ASP A 129 -8.22 7.33 -12.69
N VAL A 130 -7.52 8.33 -12.18
CA VAL A 130 -7.98 9.73 -12.19
C VAL A 130 -6.88 10.65 -12.70
N PRO A 131 -7.22 11.73 -13.44
CA PRO A 131 -6.23 12.73 -13.82
C PRO A 131 -5.71 13.47 -12.57
N LEU A 132 -4.45 13.87 -12.59
CA LEU A 132 -3.90 14.80 -11.60
C LEU A 132 -4.08 16.23 -12.11
N ILE A 133 -4.95 17.00 -11.45
CA ILE A 133 -5.34 18.35 -11.84
C ILE A 133 -5.03 19.32 -10.70
N ASP A 134 -4.36 20.43 -11.01
CA ASP A 134 -4.31 21.58 -10.12
C ASP A 134 -5.68 22.28 -10.17
N LEU A 135 -6.42 22.22 -9.08
CA LEU A 135 -7.78 22.76 -8.99
C LEU A 135 -7.83 24.31 -8.97
N ASP A 136 -6.68 24.97 -8.82
CA ASP A 136 -6.59 26.43 -8.84
C ASP A 136 -6.27 26.96 -10.25
N THR A 137 -5.41 26.27 -10.99
CA THR A 137 -4.95 26.70 -12.33
C THR A 137 -5.61 25.93 -13.48
N GLY A 138 -6.15 24.74 -13.21
CA GLY A 138 -6.64 23.81 -14.22
C GLY A 138 -5.55 23.03 -14.94
N GLU A 139 -4.30 23.15 -14.51
CA GLU A 139 -3.18 22.36 -15.07
C GLU A 139 -3.41 20.86 -14.84
N VAL A 140 -3.17 20.05 -15.88
CA VAL A 140 -3.30 18.60 -15.85
C VAL A 140 -1.95 17.97 -16.13
N LEU A 141 -1.50 17.06 -15.27
CA LEU A 141 -0.28 16.30 -15.52
C LEU A 141 -0.52 15.24 -16.61
N ASP A 142 0.52 14.89 -17.34
CA ASP A 142 0.49 13.91 -18.44
C ASP A 142 0.35 12.45 -17.97
N ARG A 143 0.33 12.21 -16.66
CA ARG A 143 0.21 10.90 -16.05
C ARG A 143 -1.01 10.85 -15.12
N ALA A 144 -1.84 9.84 -15.32
CA ALA A 144 -2.95 9.57 -14.42
C ALA A 144 -2.47 9.03 -13.06
N LEU A 145 -3.18 9.39 -12.00
CA LEU A 145 -2.99 8.80 -10.68
C LEU A 145 -3.81 7.52 -10.58
N VAL A 146 -3.13 6.39 -10.41
CA VAL A 146 -3.77 5.08 -10.31
C VAL A 146 -3.52 4.43 -8.94
N GLY A 147 -4.48 3.63 -8.52
CA GLY A 147 -4.36 2.90 -7.27
C GLY A 147 -5.56 2.01 -7.00
N THR A 148 -5.65 1.58 -5.76
CA THR A 148 -6.75 0.75 -5.26
C THR A 148 -7.08 1.23 -3.84
N LEU A 149 -8.35 1.51 -3.58
CA LEU A 149 -8.87 1.77 -2.25
C LEU A 149 -9.15 0.42 -1.57
N ASP A 150 -8.58 0.19 -0.38
CA ASP A 150 -8.71 -1.11 0.29
C ASP A 150 -10.17 -1.40 0.66
N LEU A 151 -10.83 -0.41 1.29
CA LEU A 151 -12.23 -0.53 1.73
C LEU A 151 -12.92 0.83 1.68
N ILE A 152 -14.16 0.84 1.21
CA ILE A 152 -15.06 1.99 1.24
C ILE A 152 -16.28 1.58 2.03
N GLU A 153 -16.56 2.31 3.08
CA GLU A 153 -17.71 2.14 3.97
C GLU A 153 -18.66 3.33 3.86
N ARG A 154 -19.92 3.10 4.22
CA ARG A 154 -20.88 4.15 4.54
C ARG A 154 -21.26 4.03 6.00
N ASP A 155 -21.04 5.09 6.76
CA ASP A 155 -21.38 5.11 8.18
C ASP A 155 -22.90 5.31 8.42
N ALA A 156 -23.30 5.25 9.69
CA ALA A 156 -24.70 5.38 10.08
C ALA A 156 -25.31 6.75 9.73
N GLU A 157 -24.47 7.77 9.56
CA GLU A 157 -24.86 9.12 9.13
C GLU A 157 -24.89 9.27 7.60
N GLY A 158 -24.60 8.20 6.85
CA GLY A 158 -24.60 8.17 5.40
C GLY A 158 -23.33 8.71 4.74
N ARG A 159 -22.28 9.04 5.52
CA ARG A 159 -21.01 9.57 5.00
C ARG A 159 -20.12 8.46 4.47
N ILE A 160 -19.38 8.76 3.43
CA ILE A 160 -18.35 7.84 2.90
C ILE A 160 -17.10 7.87 3.79
N VAL A 161 -16.65 6.70 4.16
CA VAL A 161 -15.41 6.46 4.89
C VAL A 161 -14.47 5.62 4.04
N VAL A 162 -13.33 6.16 3.66
CA VAL A 162 -12.28 5.37 2.99
C VAL A 162 -11.30 4.88 4.01
N VAL A 163 -11.16 3.58 4.07
CA VAL A 163 -10.33 2.88 5.06
C VAL A 163 -9.12 2.27 4.35
N ASP A 164 -7.95 2.49 4.93
CA ASP A 164 -6.72 1.82 4.53
C ASP A 164 -6.26 0.90 5.67
N LEU A 165 -6.21 -0.39 5.39
CA LEU A 165 -5.78 -1.41 6.33
C LEU A 165 -4.25 -1.44 6.40
N LYS A 166 -3.70 -1.46 7.59
CA LYS A 166 -2.26 -1.56 7.83
C LYS A 166 -1.92 -2.69 8.78
N THR A 167 -0.81 -3.37 8.51
CA THR A 167 -0.18 -4.28 9.47
C THR A 167 1.11 -3.63 9.99
N SER A 168 1.23 -3.43 11.29
CA SER A 168 2.37 -2.71 11.88
C SER A 168 2.84 -3.35 13.18
N ALA A 169 4.17 -3.32 13.42
CA ALA A 169 4.72 -3.73 14.72
C ALA A 169 4.44 -2.70 15.84
N ARG A 170 4.05 -1.48 15.49
CA ARG A 170 3.75 -0.38 16.43
C ARG A 170 2.43 0.25 16.07
N LYS A 171 1.74 0.77 17.08
CA LYS A 171 0.58 1.64 16.90
C LYS A 171 1.01 2.90 16.14
N TYR A 172 0.11 3.46 15.38
CA TYR A 172 0.32 4.77 14.76
C TYR A 172 -0.02 5.88 15.74
N THR A 173 0.07 7.10 15.30
CA THR A 173 -0.41 8.30 15.97
C THR A 173 -1.36 9.05 15.06
N ASP A 174 -2.22 9.91 15.61
CA ASP A 174 -3.11 10.76 14.79
C ASP A 174 -2.30 11.62 13.83
N LEU A 175 -1.15 12.15 14.26
CA LEU A 175 -0.25 12.91 13.40
C LEU A 175 0.24 12.11 12.17
N GLN A 176 0.44 10.79 12.31
CA GLN A 176 0.81 9.95 11.16
C GLN A 176 -0.34 9.79 10.17
N ALA A 177 -1.59 9.72 10.64
CA ALA A 177 -2.76 9.74 9.78
C ALA A 177 -2.93 11.10 9.10
N ASP A 178 -2.78 12.20 9.84
CA ASP A 178 -2.88 13.56 9.31
C ASP A 178 -1.80 13.88 8.26
N ALA A 179 -0.58 13.41 8.48
CA ALA A 179 0.53 13.62 7.55
C ALA A 179 0.58 12.60 6.39
N SER A 180 -0.35 11.64 6.32
CA SER A 180 -0.29 10.56 5.34
C SER A 180 -0.54 11.03 3.92
N LEU A 181 0.46 10.89 3.04
CA LEU A 181 0.32 11.09 1.61
C LEU A 181 -0.65 10.08 0.99
N GLN A 182 -0.67 8.83 1.47
CA GLN A 182 -1.57 7.80 0.95
C GLN A 182 -3.03 8.17 1.17
N LEU A 183 -3.39 8.64 2.36
CA LEU A 183 -4.75 9.10 2.63
C LEU A 183 -5.10 10.38 1.86
N SER A 184 -4.12 11.21 1.51
CA SER A 184 -4.35 12.34 0.60
C SER A 184 -4.64 11.87 -0.83
N VAL A 185 -3.92 10.85 -1.31
CA VAL A 185 -4.20 10.19 -2.60
C VAL A 185 -5.61 9.59 -2.61
N TYR A 186 -6.01 8.92 -1.54
CA TYR A 186 -7.33 8.31 -1.43
C TYR A 186 -8.44 9.34 -1.40
N SER A 187 -8.26 10.42 -0.63
CA SER A 187 -9.21 11.56 -0.62
C SER A 187 -9.39 12.16 -2.01
N TYR A 188 -8.29 12.46 -2.68
CA TYR A 188 -8.31 13.02 -4.03
C TYR A 188 -9.02 12.09 -5.02
N ALA A 189 -8.64 10.80 -5.04
CA ALA A 189 -9.22 9.83 -5.96
C ALA A 189 -10.72 9.61 -5.72
N THR A 190 -11.16 9.59 -4.47
CA THR A 190 -12.57 9.44 -4.09
C THR A 190 -13.41 10.61 -4.58
N ALA A 191 -12.92 11.84 -4.39
CA ALA A 191 -13.59 13.04 -4.86
C ALA A 191 -13.61 13.12 -6.39
N MET A 192 -12.50 12.83 -7.06
CA MET A 192 -12.41 12.86 -8.52
C MET A 192 -13.28 11.79 -9.21
N ASN A 193 -13.55 10.68 -8.55
CA ASN A 193 -14.51 9.65 -9.02
C ASN A 193 -15.97 9.97 -8.67
N GLY A 194 -16.24 11.09 -7.99
CA GLY A 194 -17.60 11.49 -7.62
C GLY A 194 -18.27 10.58 -6.58
N LEU A 195 -17.48 9.84 -5.80
CA LEU A 195 -18.00 8.95 -4.75
C LEU A 195 -18.45 9.72 -3.51
N ALA A 196 -17.82 10.84 -3.20
CA ALA A 196 -18.20 11.77 -2.15
C ALA A 196 -17.54 13.14 -2.40
N ASP A 197 -18.19 14.19 -1.91
CA ASP A 197 -17.56 15.50 -1.81
C ASP A 197 -16.47 15.45 -0.74
N GLN A 198 -15.37 16.17 -0.97
CA GLN A 198 -14.22 16.12 -0.09
C GLN A 198 -14.52 16.50 1.37
N GLU A 199 -15.47 17.42 1.57
CA GLU A 199 -15.87 17.90 2.90
C GLU A 199 -16.65 16.85 3.70
N ASP A 200 -17.37 15.96 3.02
CA ASP A 200 -18.16 14.89 3.62
C ASP A 200 -17.37 13.58 3.76
N LEU A 201 -16.21 13.50 3.11
CA LEU A 201 -15.37 12.33 3.13
C LEU A 201 -14.61 12.19 4.45
N ARG A 202 -14.64 11.00 5.02
CA ARG A 202 -13.81 10.58 6.16
C ARG A 202 -12.74 9.61 5.70
N LEU A 203 -11.58 9.71 6.31
CA LEU A 203 -10.45 8.83 6.03
C LEU A 203 -10.02 8.15 7.32
N ARG A 204 -9.65 6.88 7.23
CA ARG A 204 -9.27 6.10 8.40
C ARG A 204 -8.13 5.13 8.08
N PHE A 205 -7.14 5.08 8.95
CA PHE A 205 -6.27 3.92 9.05
C PHE A 205 -6.84 2.90 10.02
N ASP A 206 -6.99 1.66 9.58
CA ASP A 206 -7.24 0.51 10.42
C ASP A 206 -5.92 -0.26 10.59
N VAL A 207 -5.28 -0.10 11.75
CA VAL A 207 -3.95 -0.64 12.01
C VAL A 207 -4.05 -1.90 12.87
N LEU A 208 -3.83 -3.05 12.24
CA LEU A 208 -3.68 -4.33 12.94
C LEU A 208 -2.24 -4.47 13.45
N THR A 209 -2.07 -4.54 14.78
CA THR A 209 -0.74 -4.61 15.38
C THR A 209 -0.16 -6.03 15.31
N LYS A 210 1.10 -6.14 14.87
CA LYS A 210 1.88 -7.40 14.85
C LYS A 210 2.55 -7.63 16.21
N THR A 211 1.75 -7.90 17.24
CA THR A 211 2.18 -8.10 18.62
C THR A 211 1.72 -9.48 19.14
N LYS A 212 2.17 -9.87 20.33
CA LYS A 212 1.69 -11.10 20.98
C LYS A 212 0.18 -11.06 21.22
N GLN A 213 -0.36 -9.88 21.49
CA GLN A 213 -1.79 -9.61 21.60
C GLN A 213 -2.15 -8.56 20.55
N PRO A 214 -2.54 -8.98 19.33
CA PRO A 214 -2.90 -8.05 18.27
C PRO A 214 -4.11 -7.19 18.67
N GLU A 215 -4.10 -5.95 18.22
CA GLU A 215 -5.19 -4.99 18.38
C GLU A 215 -5.49 -4.35 17.05
N LEU A 216 -6.75 -3.96 16.82
CA LEU A 216 -7.15 -3.06 15.74
C LEU A 216 -7.24 -1.64 16.32
N CYS A 217 -6.36 -0.77 15.85
CA CYS A 217 -6.33 0.64 16.23
C CYS A 217 -6.79 1.49 15.05
N ARG A 218 -7.76 2.39 15.26
CA ARG A 218 -8.34 3.24 14.24
C ARG A 218 -7.88 4.68 14.40
N TYR A 219 -7.38 5.28 13.31
CA TYR A 219 -6.88 6.65 13.27
C TYR A 219 -7.61 7.42 12.19
N TRP A 220 -8.39 8.41 12.60
CA TRP A 220 -9.26 9.20 11.74
C TRP A 220 -8.57 10.47 11.27
N THR A 221 -8.87 10.89 10.05
CA THR A 221 -8.41 12.16 9.50
C THR A 221 -9.32 12.63 8.38
N GLN A 222 -9.10 13.86 7.94
CA GLN A 222 -9.77 14.48 6.80
C GLN A 222 -8.75 15.20 5.92
N ARG A 223 -9.17 15.59 4.73
CA ARG A 223 -8.36 16.39 3.82
C ARG A 223 -9.18 17.58 3.33
N ASP A 224 -8.51 18.71 3.25
CA ASP A 224 -9.02 19.93 2.67
C ASP A 224 -8.51 20.14 1.23
N ARG A 225 -8.99 21.18 0.57
CA ARG A 225 -8.52 21.56 -0.77
C ARG A 225 -7.01 21.82 -0.81
N ALA A 226 -6.43 22.36 0.25
CA ALA A 226 -5.00 22.60 0.33
C ALA A 226 -4.19 21.31 0.33
N ALA A 227 -4.75 20.20 0.88
CA ALA A 227 -4.11 18.87 0.79
C ALA A 227 -4.06 18.37 -0.65
N ASN A 228 -5.08 18.60 -1.46
CA ASN A 228 -5.09 18.23 -2.88
C ASN A 228 -4.04 19.00 -3.67
N LEU A 229 -3.93 20.31 -3.41
CA LEU A 229 -2.91 21.14 -4.06
C LEU A 229 -1.49 20.71 -3.67
N ARG A 230 -1.27 20.37 -2.39
CA ARG A 230 0.02 19.83 -1.94
C ARG A 230 0.33 18.48 -2.63
N LEU A 231 -0.66 17.61 -2.79
CA LEU A 231 -0.52 16.34 -3.51
C LEU A 231 -0.12 16.58 -4.97
N PHE A 232 -0.85 17.47 -5.67
CA PHE A 232 -0.56 17.80 -7.06
C PHE A 232 0.88 18.30 -7.24
N ARG A 233 1.27 19.32 -6.45
CA ARG A 233 2.62 19.90 -6.52
C ARG A 233 3.70 18.89 -6.23
N LEU A 234 3.51 18.05 -5.20
CA LEU A 234 4.45 16.99 -4.88
C LEU A 234 4.58 15.97 -6.02
N ALA A 235 3.46 15.55 -6.61
CA ALA A 235 3.47 14.61 -7.72
C ALA A 235 4.18 15.23 -8.95
N ALA A 236 3.91 16.50 -9.26
CA ALA A 236 4.55 17.23 -10.36
C ALA A 236 6.07 17.29 -10.19
N GLU A 237 6.55 17.67 -9.00
CA GLU A 237 8.00 17.73 -8.70
C GLU A 237 8.66 16.36 -8.77
N VAL A 238 8.00 15.31 -8.26
CA VAL A 238 8.51 13.94 -8.34
C VAL A 238 8.59 13.47 -9.79
N LEU A 239 7.56 13.72 -10.60
CA LEU A 239 7.55 13.36 -12.01
C LEU A 239 8.62 14.12 -12.79
N HIS A 240 8.74 15.42 -12.58
CA HIS A 240 9.80 16.24 -13.20
C HIS A 240 11.19 15.71 -12.85
N ALA A 241 11.45 15.39 -11.58
CA ALA A 241 12.75 14.84 -11.16
C ALA A 241 13.03 13.45 -11.76
N ILE A 242 12.01 12.60 -11.91
CA ILE A 242 12.12 11.29 -12.59
C ILE A 242 12.50 11.49 -14.07
N GLU A 243 11.84 12.42 -14.77
CA GLU A 243 12.09 12.73 -16.18
C GLU A 243 13.47 13.34 -16.40
N ALA A 244 13.91 14.18 -15.46
CA ALA A 244 15.28 14.72 -15.45
C ALA A 244 16.37 13.68 -15.10
N GLY A 245 15.99 12.43 -14.79
CA GLY A 245 16.94 11.36 -14.47
C GLY A 245 17.61 11.50 -13.09
N VAL A 246 16.98 12.17 -12.14
CA VAL A 246 17.52 12.40 -10.79
C VAL A 246 17.30 11.18 -9.91
N PHE A 247 18.30 10.31 -9.80
CA PHE A 247 18.24 9.04 -9.07
C PHE A 247 19.39 8.87 -8.09
N HIS A 248 19.46 9.72 -7.08
CA HIS A 248 20.48 9.62 -6.04
C HIS A 248 20.13 8.57 -4.97
N PRO A 249 21.11 7.91 -4.35
CA PRO A 249 20.89 7.06 -3.20
C PRO A 249 20.48 7.91 -1.99
N ASN A 250 19.61 7.36 -1.13
CA ASN A 250 19.32 7.97 0.17
C ASN A 250 20.02 7.17 1.28
N PRO A 251 21.21 7.58 1.76
CA PRO A 251 21.95 6.86 2.77
C PRO A 251 21.29 6.88 4.17
N GLY A 252 20.40 7.84 4.43
CA GLY A 252 19.60 7.92 5.66
C GLY A 252 18.32 7.09 5.62
N GLY A 253 17.88 6.65 4.43
CA GLY A 253 16.81 5.67 4.28
C GLY A 253 17.33 4.31 4.70
N ASN A 254 16.54 3.53 5.45
CA ASN A 254 16.90 2.21 5.98
C ASN A 254 17.86 1.45 5.05
N ALA A 255 19.13 1.36 5.41
CA ALA A 255 20.23 0.74 4.64
C ALA A 255 20.00 -0.76 4.33
N ARG A 256 18.95 -1.37 4.88
CA ARG A 256 18.50 -2.74 4.54
C ARG A 256 17.93 -2.87 3.12
N ALA A 257 17.61 -1.78 2.43
CA ALA A 257 17.08 -1.79 1.07
C ALA A 257 18.15 -1.76 -0.03
N ALA A 258 19.42 -1.52 0.28
CA ALA A 258 20.47 -1.27 -0.69
C ALA A 258 21.32 -2.51 -1.07
N ARG A 259 20.87 -3.72 -0.75
CA ARG A 259 21.52 -4.95 -1.27
C ARG A 259 20.85 -5.43 -2.55
N PHE A 260 20.83 -4.58 -3.57
CA PHE A 260 20.65 -5.00 -4.94
C PHE A 260 22.06 -5.21 -5.54
N GLY A 261 22.42 -6.48 -5.79
CA GLY A 261 23.40 -6.88 -6.79
C GLY A 261 24.78 -6.23 -6.74
N ALA A 262 25.58 -6.50 -5.74
CA ALA A 262 27.04 -6.46 -5.89
C ALA A 262 27.55 -7.85 -6.33
N GLY A 263 27.03 -8.36 -7.43
CA GLY A 263 27.33 -9.68 -7.96
C GLY A 263 27.51 -9.72 -9.47
N ALA A 264 28.23 -8.73 -10.03
CA ALA A 264 28.67 -8.86 -11.42
C ALA A 264 30.01 -8.14 -11.57
N GLY A 265 31.10 -8.91 -11.70
CA GLY A 265 32.37 -8.37 -12.17
C GLY A 265 33.59 -8.67 -11.28
N ARG A 266 33.83 -9.93 -10.95
CA ARG A 266 35.20 -10.41 -10.77
C ARG A 266 35.52 -11.40 -11.88
N GLY A 267 36.02 -10.86 -12.96
CA GLY A 267 36.54 -11.65 -14.07
C GLY A 267 37.65 -10.86 -14.73
N GLY A 268 38.87 -11.35 -14.60
CA GLY A 268 39.95 -10.98 -15.50
C GLY A 268 41.15 -10.26 -14.87
N ASP A 269 41.87 -10.98 -14.05
CA ASP A 269 43.31 -10.70 -13.78
C ASP A 269 44.06 -11.13 -15.04
N ALA A 270 44.42 -10.18 -15.88
CA ALA A 270 45.37 -10.39 -16.98
C ALA A 270 46.73 -9.80 -16.54
N ARG A 271 47.59 -10.67 -16.01
CA ARG A 271 49.01 -10.40 -15.86
C ARG A 271 49.62 -10.09 -17.24
N VAL A 272 50.12 -8.91 -17.41
CA VAL A 272 51.15 -8.65 -18.44
C VAL A 272 52.49 -8.65 -17.75
N ARG A 273 53.28 -9.65 -18.07
CA ARG A 273 54.76 -9.67 -17.83
C ARG A 273 55.44 -8.98 -18.97
N SER A 274 56.39 -8.25 -18.66
CA SER A 274 57.70 -7.82 -19.18
C SER A 274 57.87 -6.35 -19.35
#